data_27e2c98b55478d0f9ef138af949875ca
#
_entry.id   27e2c98b55478d0f9ef138af949875ca
#
_cell.length_a   1.000
_cell.length_b   1.000
_cell.length_c   1.000
_cell.angle_alpha   90.00
_cell.angle_beta   90.00
_cell.angle_gamma   90.00
#
_symmetry.space_group_name_H-M   'P 1'
#
loop_
_entity.id
_entity.type
_entity.pdbx_description
1 polymer ?
#
loop_
_entity_poly.entity_id
_entity_poly.type
_entity_poly.pdbx_seq_one_letter_code
_entity_poly.pdbx_strand_id
1 'polypeptide(L)'
;LRRQRQMCIRDSDMTTEIEILQYLHYHPLSKRADIGSEVTPEISDRTLKRIIADCVEKGYVEVVGKGPATRYRLTPQAHLTMPLNLDTYFDKDIDERTVQESFNFNLIRGILPAVRLFTDDELAILYGAQSKFRQHLSEMTDLEYRKEMERLGIDLSWKSSQIEGNTYSLLETERLLKEKQTASGKTKEEAVMLLNHKDALDFILDEPDYLKEISLGRIEEIHALLTKELGVERNIRHRRVGITGTNYQPLDNEFQIREALEDSCLLINGKSEVFEKALLALVLISYIQAFTDGNKRTARIISNGILIAYGHCPISFLSLIHISEPT
;
A
#
# COMPACT_ATOMS: atom_id res chain seq x y z
N LEU A 1 -36.81 -21.52 0.56
CA LEU A 1 -36.11 -22.42 1.51
C LEU A 1 -34.79 -23.00 0.94
N ARG A 2 -34.76 -23.56 -0.30
CA ARG A 2 -33.52 -24.08 -0.91
C ARG A 2 -32.51 -22.97 -1.23
N ARG A 3 -32.92 -21.81 -1.76
CA ARG A 3 -32.01 -20.64 -2.01
C ARG A 3 -31.49 -20.02 -0.73
N GLN A 4 -32.28 -19.91 0.32
CA GLN A 4 -31.85 -19.42 1.62
C GLN A 4 -30.83 -20.37 2.29
N ARG A 5 -31.07 -21.70 2.22
CA ARG A 5 -30.07 -22.68 2.73
C ARG A 5 -28.75 -22.65 1.95
N GLN A 6 -28.79 -22.45 0.62
CA GLN A 6 -27.54 -22.30 -0.17
C GLN A 6 -26.79 -21.00 0.12
N MET A 7 -27.50 -19.91 0.43
CA MET A 7 -26.88 -18.63 0.83
C MET A 7 -26.23 -18.75 2.20
N CYS A 8 -26.92 -19.29 3.21
CA CYS A 8 -26.37 -19.53 4.54
C CYS A 8 -25.18 -20.52 4.56
N ILE A 9 -25.18 -21.54 3.68
CA ILE A 9 -24.09 -22.50 3.57
C ILE A 9 -22.86 -21.84 2.91
N ARG A 10 -23.03 -20.95 1.93
CA ARG A 10 -21.92 -20.20 1.30
C ARG A 10 -21.28 -19.22 2.29
N ASP A 11 -22.06 -18.52 3.07
CA ASP A 11 -21.55 -17.57 4.06
C ASP A 11 -20.80 -18.28 5.19
N SER A 12 -21.30 -19.45 5.68
CA SER A 12 -20.61 -20.25 6.69
C SER A 12 -19.34 -20.94 6.14
N ASP A 13 -19.34 -21.41 4.91
CA ASP A 13 -18.15 -21.99 4.26
C ASP A 13 -17.06 -20.93 4.06
N MET A 14 -17.42 -19.70 3.70
CA MET A 14 -16.50 -18.58 3.52
C MET A 14 -15.89 -18.14 4.85
N THR A 15 -16.65 -18.10 5.94
CA THR A 15 -16.15 -17.80 7.28
C THR A 15 -15.13 -18.86 7.73
N THR A 16 -15.47 -20.13 7.54
CA THR A 16 -14.59 -21.26 7.88
C THR A 16 -13.31 -21.29 7.03
N GLU A 17 -13.39 -20.92 5.75
CA GLU A 17 -12.22 -20.78 4.88
C GLU A 17 -11.25 -19.74 5.45
N ILE A 18 -11.74 -18.57 5.83
CA ILE A 18 -10.91 -17.48 6.42
C ILE A 18 -10.28 -17.95 7.73
N GLU A 19 -11.02 -18.62 8.61
CA GLU A 19 -10.51 -19.16 9.88
C GLU A 19 -9.38 -20.18 9.65
N ILE A 20 -9.52 -21.07 8.68
CA ILE A 20 -8.48 -22.03 8.29
C ILE A 20 -7.21 -21.31 7.78
N LEU A 21 -7.37 -20.31 6.92
CA LEU A 21 -6.25 -19.53 6.39
C LEU A 21 -5.54 -18.76 7.51
N GLN A 22 -6.29 -18.14 8.43
CA GLN A 22 -5.74 -17.46 9.60
C GLN A 22 -4.97 -18.43 10.52
N TYR A 23 -5.52 -19.60 10.78
CA TYR A 23 -4.84 -20.63 11.56
C TYR A 23 -3.51 -21.04 10.91
N LEU A 24 -3.51 -21.32 9.59
CA LEU A 24 -2.31 -21.71 8.85
C LEU A 24 -1.28 -20.57 8.77
N HIS A 25 -1.69 -19.33 8.89
CA HIS A 25 -0.77 -18.17 8.98
C HIS A 25 0.12 -18.25 10.21
N TYR A 26 -0.47 -18.60 11.37
CA TYR A 26 0.26 -18.70 12.63
C TYR A 26 0.83 -20.11 12.88
N HIS A 27 0.30 -21.13 12.23
CA HIS A 27 0.67 -22.54 12.39
C HIS A 27 1.03 -23.18 11.05
N PRO A 28 2.14 -22.77 10.41
CA PRO A 28 2.55 -23.33 9.12
C PRO A 28 2.89 -24.82 9.28
N LEU A 29 2.67 -25.60 8.21
CA LEU A 29 2.90 -27.04 8.16
C LEU A 29 2.02 -27.87 9.12
N SER A 30 0.80 -27.41 9.40
CA SER A 30 -0.18 -28.14 10.21
C SER A 30 -0.74 -29.37 9.51
N LYS A 31 -1.12 -30.38 10.29
CA LYS A 31 -1.90 -31.53 9.81
C LYS A 31 -3.37 -31.16 9.69
N ARG A 32 -4.11 -31.88 8.83
CA ARG A 32 -5.56 -31.70 8.75
C ARG A 32 -6.28 -31.95 10.09
N ALA A 33 -5.79 -32.90 10.88
CA ALA A 33 -6.36 -33.20 12.18
C ALA A 33 -6.22 -32.02 13.16
N ASP A 34 -5.07 -31.32 13.15
CA ASP A 34 -4.81 -30.18 14.00
C ASP A 34 -5.74 -29.00 13.61
N ILE A 35 -5.89 -28.75 12.28
CA ILE A 35 -6.84 -27.76 11.77
C ILE A 35 -8.27 -28.09 12.19
N GLY A 36 -8.68 -29.35 12.08
CA GLY A 36 -10.04 -29.78 12.44
C GLY A 36 -10.34 -29.63 13.91
N SER A 37 -9.39 -29.93 14.79
CA SER A 37 -9.60 -29.84 16.23
C SER A 37 -9.58 -28.41 16.77
N GLU A 38 -8.71 -27.55 16.21
CA GLU A 38 -8.48 -26.20 16.73
C GLU A 38 -9.39 -25.15 16.10
N VAL A 39 -9.68 -25.27 14.80
CA VAL A 39 -10.40 -24.23 14.05
C VAL A 39 -11.87 -24.58 13.84
N THR A 40 -12.14 -25.83 13.57
CA THR A 40 -13.46 -26.24 13.07
C THR A 40 -14.00 -27.51 13.75
N PRO A 41 -14.05 -27.55 15.10
CA PRO A 41 -14.47 -28.77 15.82
C PRO A 41 -15.90 -29.23 15.51
N GLU A 42 -16.74 -28.32 14.99
CA GLU A 42 -18.16 -28.57 14.68
C GLU A 42 -18.41 -29.13 13.28
N ILE A 43 -17.42 -29.09 12.36
CA ILE A 43 -17.59 -29.57 11.01
C ILE A 43 -17.02 -30.98 10.80
N SER A 44 -17.63 -31.74 9.89
CA SER A 44 -17.15 -33.09 9.58
C SER A 44 -15.79 -33.07 8.88
N ASP A 45 -14.97 -34.11 9.08
CA ASP A 45 -13.68 -34.28 8.37
C ASP A 45 -13.85 -34.27 6.84
N ARG A 46 -15.00 -34.73 6.33
CA ARG A 46 -15.35 -34.67 4.91
C ARG A 46 -15.51 -33.22 4.44
N THR A 47 -16.17 -32.38 5.22
CA THR A 47 -16.39 -30.96 4.90
C THR A 47 -15.05 -30.22 4.97
N LEU A 48 -14.27 -30.40 6.03
CA LEU A 48 -12.94 -29.82 6.15
C LEU A 48 -12.03 -30.19 4.98
N LYS A 49 -12.02 -31.47 4.58
CA LYS A 49 -11.24 -31.93 3.43
C LYS A 49 -11.66 -31.22 2.13
N ARG A 50 -12.96 -30.97 1.93
CA ARG A 50 -13.48 -30.24 0.76
C ARG A 50 -13.00 -28.78 0.79
N ILE A 51 -13.14 -28.09 1.93
CA ILE A 51 -12.73 -26.67 2.06
C ILE A 51 -11.22 -26.53 1.83
N ILE A 52 -10.40 -27.41 2.43
CA ILE A 52 -8.94 -27.37 2.19
C ILE A 52 -8.63 -27.65 0.70
N ALA A 53 -9.32 -28.57 0.05
CA ALA A 53 -9.12 -28.86 -1.37
C ALA A 53 -9.49 -27.63 -2.25
N ASP A 54 -10.58 -26.94 -1.92
CA ASP A 54 -10.99 -25.69 -2.57
C ASP A 54 -9.92 -24.59 -2.36
N CYS A 55 -9.34 -24.48 -1.15
CA CYS A 55 -8.22 -23.55 -0.89
C CYS A 55 -6.96 -23.90 -1.70
N VAL A 56 -6.69 -25.19 -1.91
CA VAL A 56 -5.57 -25.65 -2.76
C VAL A 56 -5.84 -25.32 -4.22
N GLU A 57 -7.04 -25.54 -4.72
CA GLU A 57 -7.45 -25.21 -6.09
C GLU A 57 -7.38 -23.70 -6.35
N LYS A 58 -7.79 -22.88 -5.38
CA LYS A 58 -7.64 -21.41 -5.43
C LYS A 58 -6.19 -20.93 -5.31
N GLY A 59 -5.24 -21.81 -5.03
CA GLY A 59 -3.83 -21.45 -4.85
C GLY A 59 -3.53 -20.74 -3.52
N TYR A 60 -4.39 -20.84 -2.52
CA TYR A 60 -4.15 -20.24 -1.20
C TYR A 60 -3.36 -21.16 -0.27
N VAL A 61 -3.53 -22.47 -0.42
CA VAL A 61 -2.88 -23.49 0.40
C VAL A 61 -2.06 -24.42 -0.47
N GLU A 62 -0.85 -24.72 -0.04
CA GLU A 62 -0.05 -25.77 -0.66
C GLU A 62 0.07 -27.01 0.25
N VAL A 63 0.16 -28.15 -0.40
CA VAL A 63 0.27 -29.45 0.26
C VAL A 63 1.73 -29.89 0.25
N VAL A 64 2.29 -30.10 1.44
CA VAL A 64 3.68 -30.55 1.63
C VAL A 64 3.68 -31.99 2.14
N GLY A 65 4.48 -32.86 1.50
CA GLY A 65 4.55 -34.28 1.86
C GLY A 65 3.45 -35.14 1.23
N LYS A 66 3.42 -36.43 1.56
CA LYS A 66 2.45 -37.40 1.05
C LYS A 66 1.99 -38.35 2.16
N GLY A 67 0.76 -38.83 2.06
CA GLY A 67 0.18 -39.79 3.00
C GLY A 67 0.15 -39.27 4.45
N PRO A 68 0.62 -40.02 5.46
CA PRO A 68 0.63 -39.57 6.86
C PRO A 68 1.53 -38.36 7.13
N ALA A 69 2.47 -38.06 6.25
CA ALA A 69 3.35 -36.88 6.35
C ALA A 69 2.76 -35.64 5.72
N THR A 70 1.53 -35.69 5.17
CA THR A 70 0.87 -34.53 4.57
C THR A 70 0.72 -33.39 5.59
N ARG A 71 1.15 -32.20 5.15
CA ARG A 71 1.03 -30.94 5.89
C ARG A 71 0.49 -29.87 4.96
N TYR A 72 -0.08 -28.83 5.54
CA TYR A 72 -0.65 -27.69 4.83
C TYR A 72 0.04 -26.42 5.29
N ARG A 73 0.30 -25.52 4.34
CA ARG A 73 0.79 -24.18 4.61
C ARG A 73 0.19 -23.19 3.61
N LEU A 74 0.19 -21.91 3.96
CA LEU A 74 -0.20 -20.87 3.04
C LEU A 74 0.83 -20.71 1.91
N THR A 75 0.34 -20.40 0.73
CA THR A 75 1.19 -19.94 -0.38
C THR A 75 1.61 -18.48 -0.14
N PRO A 76 2.69 -18.00 -0.79
CA PRO A 76 3.02 -16.57 -0.77
C PRO A 76 1.87 -15.68 -1.26
N GLN A 77 1.09 -16.13 -2.24
CA GLN A 77 -0.10 -15.44 -2.73
C GLN A 77 -1.13 -15.24 -1.62
N ALA A 78 -1.44 -16.29 -0.87
CA ALA A 78 -2.41 -16.21 0.23
C ALA A 78 -1.95 -15.28 1.35
N HIS A 79 -0.65 -15.30 1.71
CA HIS A 79 -0.11 -14.37 2.70
C HIS A 79 -0.31 -12.89 2.34
N LEU A 80 -0.31 -12.55 1.05
CA LEU A 80 -0.49 -11.17 0.58
C LEU A 80 -1.95 -10.76 0.38
N THR A 81 -2.81 -11.72 0.05
CA THR A 81 -4.21 -11.44 -0.31
C THR A 81 -5.22 -11.83 0.77
N MET A 82 -4.76 -12.50 1.83
CA MET A 82 -5.62 -12.91 2.94
C MET A 82 -6.17 -11.67 3.67
N PRO A 83 -7.48 -11.62 3.95
CA PRO A 83 -8.05 -10.57 4.78
C PRO A 83 -7.43 -10.56 6.18
N LEU A 84 -6.92 -9.41 6.61
CA LEU A 84 -6.44 -9.18 7.96
C LEU A 84 -7.48 -8.40 8.75
N ASN A 85 -7.74 -8.82 9.98
CA ASN A 85 -8.53 -8.03 10.91
C ASN A 85 -7.66 -6.91 11.48
N LEU A 86 -7.76 -5.72 10.86
CA LEU A 86 -6.96 -4.56 11.23
C LEU A 86 -7.27 -4.08 12.66
N ASP A 87 -8.54 -4.11 13.07
CA ASP A 87 -8.95 -3.70 14.42
C ASP A 87 -8.27 -4.57 15.47
N THR A 88 -8.37 -5.89 15.35
CA THR A 88 -7.69 -6.83 16.27
C THR A 88 -6.16 -6.67 16.27
N TYR A 89 -5.57 -6.28 15.12
CA TYR A 89 -4.12 -6.05 15.05
C TYR A 89 -3.72 -4.75 15.75
N PHE A 90 -4.48 -3.66 15.55
CA PHE A 90 -4.16 -2.36 16.12
C PHE A 90 -4.61 -2.17 17.56
N ASP A 91 -5.56 -2.97 18.06
CA ASP A 91 -5.97 -3.00 19.47
C ASP A 91 -4.87 -3.54 20.40
N LYS A 92 -3.92 -4.28 19.86
CA LYS A 92 -2.76 -4.78 20.62
C LYS A 92 -1.74 -3.69 20.84
N ASP A 93 -1.10 -3.70 22.00
CA ASP A 93 0.08 -2.88 22.25
C ASP A 93 1.20 -3.20 21.24
N ILE A 94 2.07 -2.23 20.96
CA ILE A 94 3.13 -2.36 19.95
C ILE A 94 3.99 -3.61 20.19
N ASP A 95 4.32 -3.88 21.43
CA ASP A 95 5.18 -5.02 21.82
C ASP A 95 4.46 -6.38 21.72
N GLU A 96 3.13 -6.38 21.65
CA GLU A 96 2.32 -7.59 21.49
C GLU A 96 2.00 -7.91 20.03
N ARG A 97 2.29 -6.98 19.11
CA ARG A 97 2.04 -7.18 17.67
C ARG A 97 3.09 -8.10 17.09
N THR A 98 2.64 -9.11 16.35
CA THR A 98 3.54 -9.95 15.56
C THR A 98 4.04 -9.15 14.36
N VAL A 99 5.30 -8.74 14.37
CA VAL A 99 5.95 -8.01 13.31
C VAL A 99 7.20 -8.74 12.82
N GLN A 100 7.54 -8.55 11.54
CA GLN A 100 8.84 -8.92 11.02
C GLN A 100 9.82 -7.82 11.41
N GLU A 101 10.67 -8.06 12.40
CA GLU A 101 11.57 -7.04 12.97
C GLU A 101 12.63 -6.56 11.99
N SER A 102 13.08 -7.41 11.07
CA SER A 102 14.14 -7.12 10.12
C SER A 102 13.64 -7.03 8.68
N PHE A 103 14.38 -6.30 7.85
CA PHE A 103 14.11 -6.17 6.43
C PHE A 103 14.20 -7.52 5.70
N ASN A 104 13.26 -7.80 4.83
CA ASN A 104 13.16 -9.06 4.10
C ASN A 104 13.44 -8.86 2.60
N PHE A 105 14.69 -9.06 2.18
CA PHE A 105 15.07 -9.04 0.76
C PHE A 105 14.32 -10.06 -0.10
N ASN A 106 13.98 -11.24 0.47
CA ASN A 106 13.24 -12.25 -0.28
C ASN A 106 11.82 -11.79 -0.65
N LEU A 107 11.24 -10.84 0.10
CA LEU A 107 9.97 -10.22 -0.28
C LEU A 107 10.07 -9.59 -1.68
N ILE A 108 11.14 -8.82 -1.95
CA ILE A 108 11.33 -8.09 -3.20
C ILE A 108 11.83 -9.02 -4.32
N ARG A 109 12.76 -9.92 -4.02
CA ARG A 109 13.46 -10.75 -5.02
C ARG A 109 12.74 -12.04 -5.38
N GLY A 110 12.02 -12.62 -4.42
CA GLY A 110 11.42 -13.96 -4.57
C GLY A 110 9.90 -13.97 -4.57
N ILE A 111 9.26 -13.26 -3.64
CA ILE A 111 7.81 -13.34 -3.41
C ILE A 111 7.04 -12.41 -4.35
N LEU A 112 7.27 -11.10 -4.25
CA LEU A 112 6.50 -10.09 -5.01
C LEU A 112 6.58 -10.22 -6.54
N PRO A 113 7.70 -10.69 -7.15
CA PRO A 113 7.71 -10.95 -8.59
C PRO A 113 6.74 -12.04 -9.03
N ALA A 114 6.50 -13.05 -8.19
CA ALA A 114 5.73 -14.25 -8.52
C ALA A 114 4.24 -14.16 -8.18
N VAL A 115 3.79 -13.08 -7.53
CA VAL A 115 2.41 -12.94 -7.03
C VAL A 115 1.67 -11.80 -7.73
N ARG A 116 0.35 -11.93 -7.82
CA ARG A 116 -0.57 -10.87 -8.21
C ARG A 116 -1.04 -10.14 -6.95
N LEU A 117 -1.03 -8.81 -6.97
CA LEU A 117 -1.41 -7.99 -5.81
C LEU A 117 -2.89 -7.64 -5.79
N PHE A 118 -3.57 -7.79 -6.92
CA PHE A 118 -5.01 -7.54 -7.04
C PHE A 118 -5.72 -8.75 -7.64
N THR A 119 -6.90 -9.02 -7.15
CA THR A 119 -7.85 -9.96 -7.76
C THR A 119 -8.47 -9.35 -9.02
N ASP A 120 -9.09 -10.20 -9.85
CA ASP A 120 -9.79 -9.72 -11.06
C ASP A 120 -10.97 -8.79 -10.71
N ASP A 121 -11.67 -9.05 -9.59
CA ASP A 121 -12.78 -8.21 -9.12
C ASP A 121 -12.27 -6.83 -8.64
N GLU A 122 -11.16 -6.78 -7.90
CA GLU A 122 -10.53 -5.53 -7.48
C GLU A 122 -10.05 -4.70 -8.68
N LEU A 123 -9.42 -5.34 -9.66
CA LEU A 123 -9.03 -4.68 -10.91
C LEU A 123 -10.25 -4.16 -11.68
N ALA A 124 -11.35 -4.91 -11.72
CA ALA A 124 -12.58 -4.47 -12.37
C ALA A 124 -13.14 -3.19 -11.70
N ILE A 125 -13.11 -3.11 -10.37
CA ILE A 125 -13.49 -1.91 -9.61
C ILE A 125 -12.58 -0.73 -9.94
N LEU A 126 -11.25 -0.93 -9.91
CA LEU A 126 -10.26 0.10 -10.19
C LEU A 126 -10.39 0.63 -11.62
N TYR A 127 -10.47 -0.25 -12.63
CA TYR A 127 -10.66 0.16 -14.02
C TYR A 127 -12.04 0.79 -14.27
N GLY A 128 -13.08 0.36 -13.55
CA GLY A 128 -14.40 1.00 -13.58
C GLY A 128 -14.35 2.45 -13.08
N ALA A 129 -13.61 2.71 -11.99
CA ALA A 129 -13.38 4.07 -11.48
C ALA A 129 -12.58 4.92 -12.49
N GLN A 130 -11.53 4.34 -13.12
CA GLN A 130 -10.74 5.03 -14.15
C GLN A 130 -11.56 5.37 -15.40
N SER A 131 -12.47 4.50 -15.81
CA SER A 131 -13.35 4.77 -16.94
C SER A 131 -14.25 5.97 -16.68
N LYS A 132 -14.81 6.09 -15.48
CA LYS A 132 -15.62 7.26 -15.07
C LYS A 132 -14.77 8.54 -15.06
N PHE A 133 -13.55 8.47 -14.55
CA PHE A 133 -12.63 9.61 -14.56
C PHE A 133 -12.33 10.08 -15.97
N ARG A 134 -11.95 9.17 -16.89
CA ARG A 134 -11.68 9.50 -18.30
C ARG A 134 -12.90 10.09 -18.99
N GLN A 135 -14.09 9.53 -18.75
CA GLN A 135 -15.32 10.09 -19.31
C GLN A 135 -15.52 11.52 -18.82
N HIS A 136 -15.39 11.75 -17.51
CA HIS A 136 -15.53 13.08 -16.93
C HIS A 136 -14.53 14.09 -17.54
N LEU A 137 -13.27 13.70 -17.69
CA LEU A 137 -12.25 14.54 -18.36
C LEU A 137 -12.61 14.85 -19.82
N SER A 138 -13.17 13.88 -20.58
CA SER A 138 -13.53 14.08 -21.99
C SER A 138 -14.70 15.05 -22.20
N GLU A 139 -15.48 15.32 -21.16
CA GLU A 139 -16.60 16.26 -21.17
C GLU A 139 -16.20 17.69 -20.75
N MET A 140 -14.96 17.88 -20.25
CA MET A 140 -14.45 19.17 -19.77
C MET A 140 -13.84 19.99 -20.91
N THR A 141 -14.00 21.31 -20.81
CA THR A 141 -13.18 22.26 -21.58
C THR A 141 -11.77 22.35 -20.99
N ASP A 142 -10.80 22.85 -21.75
CA ASP A 142 -9.43 23.06 -21.29
C ASP A 142 -9.34 23.90 -20.00
N LEU A 143 -10.24 24.90 -19.87
CA LEU A 143 -10.29 25.75 -18.68
C LEU A 143 -10.80 25.00 -17.45
N GLU A 144 -11.83 24.19 -17.63
CA GLU A 144 -12.39 23.34 -16.55
C GLU A 144 -11.39 22.30 -16.11
N TYR A 145 -10.72 21.64 -17.07
CA TYR A 145 -9.65 20.68 -16.79
C TYR A 145 -8.53 21.30 -15.94
N ARG A 146 -8.02 22.49 -16.31
CA ARG A 146 -6.97 23.17 -15.54
C ARG A 146 -7.40 23.49 -14.14
N LYS A 147 -8.63 23.99 -13.93
CA LYS A 147 -9.19 24.28 -12.61
C LYS A 147 -9.34 23.02 -11.76
N GLU A 148 -9.78 21.93 -12.35
CA GLU A 148 -9.94 20.66 -11.65
C GLU A 148 -8.57 20.07 -11.26
N MET A 149 -7.56 20.13 -12.13
CA MET A 149 -6.20 19.69 -11.79
C MET A 149 -5.57 20.57 -10.71
N GLU A 150 -5.80 21.88 -10.73
CA GLU A 150 -5.37 22.79 -9.67
C GLU A 150 -6.02 22.42 -8.32
N ARG A 151 -7.34 22.23 -8.31
CA ARG A 151 -8.10 21.81 -7.12
C ARG A 151 -7.61 20.47 -6.57
N LEU A 152 -7.40 19.50 -7.44
CA LEU A 152 -6.86 18.18 -7.10
C LEU A 152 -5.45 18.29 -6.51
N GLY A 153 -4.58 19.11 -7.10
CA GLY A 153 -3.23 19.37 -6.59
C GLY A 153 -3.24 19.98 -5.18
N ILE A 154 -4.17 20.90 -4.90
CA ILE A 154 -4.33 21.48 -3.56
C ILE A 154 -4.80 20.42 -2.56
N ASP A 155 -5.83 19.64 -2.90
CA ASP A 155 -6.37 18.57 -2.04
C ASP A 155 -5.32 17.50 -1.72
N LEU A 156 -4.59 17.03 -2.73
CA LEU A 156 -3.52 16.05 -2.56
C LEU A 156 -2.38 16.58 -1.67
N SER A 157 -1.98 17.85 -1.87
CA SER A 157 -0.92 18.46 -1.07
C SER A 157 -1.35 18.63 0.39
N TRP A 158 -2.59 19.09 0.62
CA TRP A 158 -3.15 19.22 1.94
C TRP A 158 -3.24 17.89 2.68
N LYS A 159 -3.90 16.89 2.09
CA LYS A 159 -4.10 15.57 2.72
C LYS A 159 -2.79 14.85 2.99
N SER A 160 -1.87 14.86 2.03
CA SER A 160 -0.57 14.23 2.21
C SER A 160 0.24 14.87 3.32
N SER A 161 0.19 16.21 3.46
CA SER A 161 0.90 16.93 4.52
C SER A 161 0.21 16.76 5.88
N GLN A 162 -1.12 16.69 5.91
CA GLN A 162 -1.90 16.47 7.14
C GLN A 162 -1.57 15.11 7.79
N ILE A 163 -1.37 14.05 6.99
CA ILE A 163 -0.91 12.74 7.47
C ILE A 163 0.44 12.83 8.19
N GLU A 164 1.30 13.76 7.79
CA GLU A 164 2.60 13.99 8.42
C GLU A 164 2.54 15.02 9.57
N GLY A 165 1.35 15.38 10.03
CA GLY A 165 1.15 16.27 11.18
C GLY A 165 1.07 17.75 10.84
N ASN A 166 0.99 18.13 9.56
CA ASN A 166 0.75 19.51 9.15
C ASN A 166 -0.64 19.98 9.62
N THR A 167 -0.71 21.13 10.21
CA THR A 167 -1.92 21.65 10.87
C THR A 167 -2.72 22.67 10.04
N TYR A 168 -2.29 22.95 8.80
CA TYR A 168 -3.04 23.82 7.87
C TYR A 168 -4.40 23.19 7.56
N SER A 169 -5.45 24.01 7.60
CA SER A 169 -6.76 23.67 7.03
C SER A 169 -6.70 23.68 5.49
N LEU A 170 -7.71 23.10 4.83
CA LEU A 170 -7.81 23.15 3.37
C LEU A 170 -7.84 24.59 2.84
N LEU A 171 -8.61 25.48 3.49
CA LEU A 171 -8.71 26.88 3.08
C LEU A 171 -7.40 27.67 3.26
N GLU A 172 -6.67 27.43 4.36
CA GLU A 172 -5.34 28.02 4.57
C GLU A 172 -4.33 27.51 3.56
N THR A 173 -4.40 26.20 3.23
CA THR A 173 -3.58 25.60 2.19
C THR A 173 -3.86 26.21 0.82
N GLU A 174 -5.12 26.39 0.46
CA GLU A 174 -5.50 27.02 -0.79
C GLU A 174 -4.95 28.46 -0.90
N ARG A 175 -5.09 29.27 0.15
CA ARG A 175 -4.50 30.62 0.21
C ARG A 175 -2.97 30.60 0.10
N LEU A 176 -2.31 29.68 0.83
CA LEU A 176 -0.87 29.55 0.74
C LEU A 176 -0.41 29.20 -0.68
N LEU A 177 -1.06 28.23 -1.34
CA LEU A 177 -0.65 27.77 -2.64
C LEU A 177 -0.97 28.76 -3.77
N LYS A 178 -2.12 29.44 -3.70
CA LYS A 178 -2.55 30.42 -4.72
C LYS A 178 -1.98 31.82 -4.49
N GLU A 179 -2.02 32.31 -3.26
CA GLU A 179 -1.71 33.70 -2.93
C GLU A 179 -0.36 33.88 -2.25
N LYS A 180 0.35 32.77 -1.94
CA LYS A 180 1.62 32.74 -1.19
C LYS A 180 1.51 33.38 0.21
N GLN A 181 0.32 33.34 0.80
CA GLN A 181 0.04 33.87 2.14
C GLN A 181 0.13 32.77 3.19
N THR A 182 1.04 32.92 4.13
CA THR A 182 1.15 32.01 5.28
C THR A 182 0.03 32.27 6.29
N ALA A 183 -0.50 31.21 6.90
CA ALA A 183 -1.52 31.31 7.91
C ALA A 183 -0.93 31.71 9.28
N SER A 184 -1.68 32.48 10.06
CA SER A 184 -1.27 32.88 11.40
C SER A 184 -1.20 31.68 12.35
N GLY A 185 -0.14 31.61 13.16
CA GLY A 185 0.06 30.52 14.12
C GLY A 185 0.61 29.23 13.52
N LYS A 186 0.96 29.21 12.23
CA LYS A 186 1.60 28.07 11.55
C LYS A 186 3.10 28.26 11.43
N THR A 187 3.85 27.18 11.40
CA THR A 187 5.31 27.26 11.28
C THR A 187 5.73 27.47 9.81
N LYS A 188 6.97 27.91 9.62
CA LYS A 188 7.56 28.04 8.29
C LYS A 188 7.70 26.66 7.63
N GLU A 189 8.08 25.67 8.40
CA GLU A 189 8.27 24.29 7.95
C GLU A 189 6.98 23.68 7.41
N GLU A 190 5.84 23.93 8.07
CA GLU A 190 4.51 23.50 7.59
C GLU A 190 4.16 24.12 6.24
N ALA A 191 4.43 25.42 6.09
CA ALA A 191 4.19 26.14 4.83
C ALA A 191 5.11 25.60 3.71
N VAL A 192 6.39 25.43 3.99
CA VAL A 192 7.38 24.89 3.03
C VAL A 192 7.00 23.45 2.63
N MET A 193 6.55 22.61 3.56
CA MET A 193 6.11 21.25 3.26
C MET A 193 4.97 21.25 2.22
N LEU A 194 3.97 22.12 2.35
CA LEU A 194 2.86 22.23 1.40
C LEU A 194 3.30 22.75 0.03
N LEU A 195 4.15 23.79 0.01
CA LEU A 195 4.71 24.34 -1.23
C LEU A 195 5.52 23.29 -1.98
N ASN A 196 6.43 22.61 -1.30
CA ASN A 196 7.25 21.55 -1.90
C ASN A 196 6.40 20.39 -2.45
N HIS A 197 5.34 20.02 -1.74
CA HIS A 197 4.44 18.95 -2.20
C HIS A 197 3.71 19.36 -3.48
N LYS A 198 3.24 20.62 -3.55
CA LYS A 198 2.62 21.18 -4.75
C LYS A 198 3.62 21.25 -5.90
N ASP A 199 4.84 21.75 -5.66
CA ASP A 199 5.89 21.83 -6.68
C ASP A 199 6.23 20.44 -7.25
N ALA A 200 6.30 19.40 -6.40
CA ALA A 200 6.53 18.03 -6.86
C ALA A 200 5.36 17.47 -7.69
N LEU A 201 4.12 17.81 -7.33
CA LEU A 201 2.95 17.43 -8.13
C LEU A 201 2.90 18.17 -9.46
N ASP A 202 3.18 19.47 -9.47
CA ASP A 202 3.24 20.26 -10.70
C ASP A 202 4.32 19.73 -11.65
N PHE A 203 5.51 19.41 -11.12
CA PHE A 203 6.57 18.79 -11.90
C PHE A 203 6.12 17.49 -12.60
N ILE A 204 5.39 16.60 -11.89
CA ILE A 204 4.90 15.35 -12.48
C ILE A 204 3.77 15.59 -13.49
N LEU A 205 2.92 16.61 -13.28
CA LEU A 205 1.86 16.95 -14.21
C LEU A 205 2.41 17.60 -15.50
N ASP A 206 3.49 18.38 -15.38
CA ASP A 206 4.18 19.00 -16.52
C ASP A 206 5.04 17.99 -17.30
N GLU A 207 5.59 16.97 -16.60
CA GLU A 207 6.43 15.91 -17.18
C GLU A 207 5.80 14.52 -16.92
N PRO A 208 4.63 14.22 -17.51
CA PRO A 208 3.85 13.04 -17.12
C PRO A 208 4.59 11.71 -17.37
N ASP A 209 5.48 11.64 -18.37
CA ASP A 209 6.27 10.42 -18.65
C ASP A 209 7.46 10.22 -17.72
N TYR A 210 7.76 11.20 -16.84
CA TYR A 210 8.94 11.16 -15.96
C TYR A 210 9.00 9.91 -15.07
N LEU A 211 7.87 9.44 -14.53
CA LEU A 211 7.78 8.25 -13.66
C LEU A 211 7.24 7.00 -14.39
N LYS A 212 7.27 6.97 -15.72
CA LYS A 212 6.91 5.79 -16.51
C LYS A 212 7.87 4.63 -16.28
N GLU A 213 9.15 4.94 -16.07
CA GLU A 213 10.16 4.04 -15.56
C GLU A 213 10.74 4.64 -14.28
N ILE A 214 10.86 3.84 -13.22
CA ILE A 214 11.41 4.29 -11.95
C ILE A 214 12.90 3.93 -11.88
N SER A 215 13.69 4.85 -11.36
CA SER A 215 15.10 4.63 -11.03
C SER A 215 15.43 5.27 -9.69
N LEU A 216 16.53 4.84 -9.09
CA LEU A 216 17.03 5.43 -7.85
C LEU A 216 17.19 6.96 -7.98
N GLY A 217 17.79 7.44 -9.09
CA GLY A 217 18.00 8.88 -9.31
C GLY A 217 16.67 9.64 -9.36
N ARG A 218 15.62 9.10 -10.01
CA ARG A 218 14.29 9.71 -10.03
C ARG A 218 13.63 9.75 -8.65
N ILE A 219 13.85 8.72 -7.83
CA ILE A 219 13.38 8.71 -6.43
C ILE A 219 14.06 9.81 -5.63
N GLU A 220 15.41 9.94 -5.74
CA GLU A 220 16.19 10.97 -5.06
C GLU A 220 15.82 12.39 -5.53
N GLU A 221 15.51 12.60 -6.81
CA GLU A 221 15.07 13.89 -7.35
C GLU A 221 13.70 14.31 -6.80
N ILE A 222 12.72 13.40 -6.76
CA ILE A 222 11.39 13.65 -6.16
C ILE A 222 11.55 13.93 -4.66
N HIS A 223 12.37 13.14 -3.95
CA HIS A 223 12.66 13.37 -2.55
C HIS A 223 13.29 14.78 -2.33
N ALA A 224 14.23 15.17 -3.17
CA ALA A 224 14.88 16.47 -3.09
C ALA A 224 13.90 17.64 -3.28
N LEU A 225 12.92 17.51 -4.18
CA LEU A 225 11.83 18.49 -4.34
C LEU A 225 11.01 18.60 -3.06
N LEU A 226 10.60 17.46 -2.49
CA LEU A 226 9.74 17.40 -1.31
C LEU A 226 10.41 17.91 -0.02
N THR A 227 11.73 17.85 0.05
CA THR A 227 12.50 18.19 1.26
C THR A 227 13.31 19.48 1.13
N LYS A 228 13.13 20.22 0.05
CA LYS A 228 13.79 21.51 -0.19
C LYS A 228 13.50 22.46 0.97
N GLU A 229 14.56 23.11 1.51
CA GLU A 229 14.49 24.06 2.63
C GLU A 229 13.93 23.50 3.96
N LEU A 230 13.82 22.17 4.11
CA LEU A 230 13.39 21.52 5.35
C LEU A 230 14.57 20.98 6.19
N GLY A 231 15.82 21.24 5.79
CA GLY A 231 17.00 20.77 6.53
C GLY A 231 17.23 19.25 6.45
N VAL A 232 16.61 18.57 5.50
CA VAL A 232 16.73 17.12 5.28
C VAL A 232 17.84 16.84 4.28
N GLU A 233 18.66 15.81 4.56
CA GLU A 233 19.72 15.36 3.65
C GLU A 233 19.10 14.78 2.36
N ARG A 234 19.64 15.15 1.20
CA ARG A 234 19.10 14.72 -0.12
C ARG A 234 19.40 13.27 -0.46
N ASN A 235 20.52 12.75 0.06
CA ASN A 235 21.04 11.43 -0.29
C ASN A 235 20.45 10.33 0.59
N ILE A 236 20.67 9.08 0.18
CA ILE A 236 20.42 7.92 1.03
C ILE A 236 21.11 8.12 2.37
N ARG A 237 20.42 7.83 3.45
CA ARG A 237 20.90 8.03 4.82
C ARG A 237 22.05 7.08 5.19
N HIS A 238 22.94 7.57 6.03
CA HIS A 238 23.99 6.79 6.66
C HIS A 238 23.69 6.46 8.13
N ARG A 239 22.57 6.95 8.67
CA ARG A 239 22.19 6.80 10.08
C ARG A 239 21.00 5.85 10.20
N ARG A 240 20.89 5.18 11.35
CA ARG A 240 19.70 4.41 11.69
C ARG A 240 18.51 5.33 11.83
N VAL A 241 17.36 4.85 11.37
CA VAL A 241 16.06 5.49 11.58
C VAL A 241 15.10 4.45 12.15
N GLY A 242 14.11 4.91 12.91
CA GLY A 242 13.00 4.09 13.37
C GLY A 242 11.69 4.57 12.76
N ILE A 243 10.68 3.73 12.78
CA ILE A 243 9.31 4.09 12.42
C ILE A 243 8.49 4.10 13.71
N THR A 244 7.90 5.25 14.03
CA THR A 244 7.03 5.37 15.20
C THR A 244 5.83 4.41 15.07
N GLY A 245 5.53 3.69 16.14
CA GLY A 245 4.37 2.80 16.21
C GLY A 245 4.62 1.37 15.70
N THR A 246 5.89 0.97 15.51
CA THR A 246 6.27 -0.40 15.16
C THR A 246 7.64 -0.77 15.70
N ASN A 247 7.87 -2.07 15.93
CA ASN A 247 9.16 -2.65 16.31
C ASN A 247 10.01 -3.01 15.06
N TYR A 248 9.52 -2.74 13.86
CA TYR A 248 10.27 -2.97 12.63
C TYR A 248 11.51 -2.07 12.55
N GLN A 249 12.66 -2.68 12.24
CA GLN A 249 13.95 -2.02 12.08
C GLN A 249 14.34 -1.97 10.60
N PRO A 250 14.29 -0.78 9.97
CA PRO A 250 14.77 -0.60 8.60
C PRO A 250 16.27 -0.90 8.47
N LEU A 251 16.71 -1.19 7.24
CA LEU A 251 18.13 -1.34 6.93
C LEU A 251 18.94 -0.16 7.46
N ASP A 252 20.14 -0.41 7.97
CA ASP A 252 21.03 0.61 8.54
C ASP A 252 22.32 0.85 7.72
N ASN A 253 22.52 0.07 6.68
CA ASN A 253 23.67 0.15 5.79
C ASN A 253 23.28 0.79 4.45
N GLU A 254 23.96 1.86 4.05
CA GLU A 254 23.69 2.59 2.80
C GLU A 254 23.72 1.69 1.56
N PHE A 255 24.68 0.77 1.49
CA PHE A 255 24.78 -0.15 0.33
C PHE A 255 23.58 -1.08 0.23
N GLN A 256 23.10 -1.61 1.37
CA GLN A 256 21.92 -2.44 1.41
C GLN A 256 20.65 -1.65 1.11
N ILE A 257 20.55 -0.40 1.56
CA ILE A 257 19.44 0.48 1.25
C ILE A 257 19.39 0.77 -0.25
N ARG A 258 20.54 1.09 -0.86
CA ARG A 258 20.68 1.30 -2.30
C ARG A 258 20.26 0.06 -3.09
N GLU A 259 20.78 -1.10 -2.71
CA GLU A 259 20.45 -2.40 -3.31
C GLU A 259 18.95 -2.68 -3.23
N ALA A 260 18.32 -2.46 -2.07
CA ALA A 260 16.89 -2.65 -1.88
C ALA A 260 16.03 -1.70 -2.75
N LEU A 261 16.46 -0.43 -2.93
CA LEU A 261 15.80 0.52 -3.83
C LEU A 261 15.96 0.12 -5.30
N GLU A 262 17.15 -0.29 -5.72
CA GLU A 262 17.42 -0.74 -7.09
C GLU A 262 16.61 -1.99 -7.43
N ASP A 263 16.58 -2.99 -6.54
CA ASP A 263 15.74 -4.18 -6.67
C ASP A 263 14.24 -3.83 -6.74
N SER A 264 13.80 -2.86 -5.93
CA SER A 264 12.42 -2.36 -5.98
C SER A 264 12.11 -1.68 -7.30
N CYS A 265 13.02 -0.88 -7.84
CA CYS A 265 12.86 -0.26 -9.16
C CYS A 265 12.72 -1.31 -10.27
N LEU A 266 13.57 -2.34 -10.25
CA LEU A 266 13.50 -3.45 -11.20
C LEU A 266 12.17 -4.20 -11.10
N LEU A 267 11.73 -4.51 -9.89
CA LEU A 267 10.45 -5.16 -9.63
C LEU A 267 9.28 -4.33 -10.17
N ILE A 268 9.22 -3.05 -9.81
CA ILE A 268 8.13 -2.14 -10.20
C ILE A 268 8.10 -1.97 -11.72
N ASN A 269 9.24 -1.76 -12.35
CA ASN A 269 9.33 -1.61 -13.81
C ASN A 269 8.91 -2.90 -14.53
N GLY A 270 9.22 -4.07 -13.96
CA GLY A 270 8.88 -5.38 -14.50
C GLY A 270 7.41 -5.79 -14.41
N LYS A 271 6.62 -5.17 -13.54
CA LYS A 271 5.17 -5.45 -13.45
C LYS A 271 4.46 -4.92 -14.70
N SER A 272 3.46 -5.64 -15.18
CA SER A 272 2.62 -5.22 -16.31
C SER A 272 1.44 -4.37 -15.87
N GLU A 273 0.91 -4.63 -14.66
CA GLU A 273 -0.28 -3.96 -14.12
C GLU A 273 0.11 -2.64 -13.45
N VAL A 274 -0.53 -1.54 -13.90
CA VAL A 274 -0.21 -0.18 -13.42
C VAL A 274 -0.52 0.02 -11.94
N PHE A 275 -1.63 -0.53 -11.48
CA PHE A 275 -2.00 -0.43 -10.06
C PHE A 275 -1.03 -1.20 -9.17
N GLU A 276 -0.48 -2.34 -9.64
CA GLU A 276 0.59 -3.04 -8.92
C GLU A 276 1.87 -2.21 -8.85
N LYS A 277 2.26 -1.54 -9.96
CA LYS A 277 3.41 -0.62 -9.96
C LYS A 277 3.25 0.48 -8.91
N ALA A 278 2.09 1.15 -8.92
CA ALA A 278 1.78 2.25 -8.02
C ALA A 278 1.75 1.79 -6.54
N LEU A 279 1.11 0.65 -6.26
CA LEU A 279 1.06 0.07 -4.92
C LEU A 279 2.45 -0.33 -4.42
N LEU A 280 3.25 -0.99 -5.25
CA LEU A 280 4.61 -1.39 -4.89
C LEU A 280 5.50 -0.18 -4.60
N ALA A 281 5.41 0.88 -5.40
CA ALA A 281 6.16 2.11 -5.14
C ALA A 281 5.77 2.73 -3.79
N LEU A 282 4.46 2.82 -3.50
CA LEU A 282 3.95 3.34 -2.23
C LEU A 282 4.47 2.54 -1.02
N VAL A 283 4.39 1.22 -1.11
CA VAL A 283 4.73 0.34 0.02
C VAL A 283 6.23 0.18 0.17
N LEU A 284 6.98 -0.12 -0.91
CA LEU A 284 8.39 -0.46 -0.81
C LEU A 284 9.26 0.75 -0.44
N ILE A 285 9.00 1.94 -1.00
CA ILE A 285 9.72 3.15 -0.62
C ILE A 285 9.47 3.47 0.87
N SER A 286 8.23 3.31 1.32
CA SER A 286 7.87 3.48 2.73
C SER A 286 8.47 2.40 3.64
N TYR A 287 8.64 1.18 3.15
CA TYR A 287 9.22 0.05 3.90
C TYR A 287 10.74 0.16 4.03
N ILE A 288 11.43 0.54 2.96
CA ILE A 288 12.90 0.68 2.93
C ILE A 288 13.38 1.83 3.81
N GLN A 289 12.61 2.93 3.91
CA GLN A 289 12.98 4.11 4.68
C GLN A 289 14.38 4.63 4.31
N ALA A 290 14.57 4.93 3.02
CA ALA A 290 15.88 5.23 2.47
C ALA A 290 16.46 6.58 2.90
N PHE A 291 15.62 7.52 3.32
CA PHE A 291 15.99 8.88 3.69
C PHE A 291 15.79 9.14 5.18
N THR A 292 16.40 10.18 5.70
CA THR A 292 16.26 10.57 7.12
C THR A 292 14.85 11.07 7.45
N ASP A 293 14.16 11.70 6.48
CA ASP A 293 12.74 12.09 6.53
C ASP A 293 12.18 12.14 5.10
N GLY A 294 10.86 12.30 4.97
CA GLY A 294 10.16 12.46 3.69
C GLY A 294 9.87 11.15 2.94
N ASN A 295 10.22 9.99 3.48
CA ASN A 295 10.03 8.69 2.81
C ASN A 295 8.57 8.44 2.38
N LYS A 296 7.61 8.66 3.28
CA LYS A 296 6.19 8.43 3.00
C LYS A 296 5.63 9.44 1.98
N ARG A 297 6.04 10.71 2.07
CA ARG A 297 5.67 11.76 1.09
C ARG A 297 6.21 11.40 -0.30
N THR A 298 7.48 10.99 -0.38
CA THR A 298 8.11 10.52 -1.62
C THR A 298 7.36 9.31 -2.21
N ALA A 299 7.04 8.33 -1.38
CA ALA A 299 6.29 7.15 -1.80
C ALA A 299 4.91 7.51 -2.40
N ARG A 300 4.16 8.42 -1.77
CA ARG A 300 2.85 8.88 -2.28
C ARG A 300 2.95 9.65 -3.60
N ILE A 301 3.94 10.53 -3.73
CA ILE A 301 4.16 11.29 -4.97
C ILE A 301 4.57 10.34 -6.11
N ILE A 302 5.50 9.41 -5.88
CA ILE A 302 5.94 8.48 -6.92
C ILE A 302 4.79 7.55 -7.33
N SER A 303 4.02 7.02 -6.37
CA SER A 303 2.84 6.21 -6.65
C SER A 303 1.84 6.96 -7.55
N ASN A 304 1.53 8.21 -7.23
CA ASN A 304 0.66 9.05 -8.05
C ASN A 304 1.27 9.41 -9.40
N GLY A 305 2.57 9.65 -9.46
CA GLY A 305 3.26 9.92 -10.71
C GLY A 305 3.24 8.73 -11.67
N ILE A 306 3.32 7.49 -11.16
CA ILE A 306 3.11 6.29 -11.98
C ILE A 306 1.69 6.27 -12.54
N LEU A 307 0.67 6.51 -11.71
CA LEU A 307 -0.72 6.53 -12.18
C LEU A 307 -0.91 7.58 -13.29
N ILE A 308 -0.38 8.79 -13.10
CA ILE A 308 -0.43 9.88 -14.07
C ILE A 308 0.30 9.50 -15.37
N ALA A 309 1.48 8.88 -15.28
CA ALA A 309 2.29 8.45 -16.42
C ALA A 309 1.56 7.45 -17.33
N TYR A 310 0.61 6.72 -16.79
CA TYR A 310 -0.23 5.78 -17.55
C TYR A 310 -1.66 6.30 -17.80
N GLY A 311 -1.89 7.61 -17.62
CA GLY A 311 -3.18 8.25 -17.86
C GLY A 311 -4.29 7.85 -16.88
N HIS A 312 -3.91 7.55 -15.64
CA HIS A 312 -4.84 7.22 -14.57
C HIS A 312 -5.00 8.38 -13.59
N CYS A 313 -6.14 8.41 -12.92
CA CYS A 313 -6.40 9.37 -11.86
C CYS A 313 -5.43 9.15 -10.70
N PRO A 314 -4.75 10.18 -10.20
CA PRO A 314 -4.03 10.09 -8.95
C PRO A 314 -5.00 9.83 -7.78
N ILE A 315 -4.50 9.16 -6.74
CA ILE A 315 -5.27 8.80 -5.55
C ILE A 315 -4.94 9.72 -4.38
N SER A 316 -5.97 10.08 -3.64
CA SER A 316 -5.84 10.80 -2.38
C SER A 316 -5.78 9.81 -1.22
N PHE A 317 -4.85 10.06 -0.30
CA PHE A 317 -4.69 9.25 0.91
C PHE A 317 -5.44 9.91 2.05
N LEU A 318 -6.35 9.14 2.69
CA LEU A 318 -7.06 9.60 3.86
C LEU A 318 -6.25 9.30 5.12
N SER A 319 -6.31 10.20 6.09
CA SER A 319 -5.81 9.90 7.44
C SER A 319 -6.66 8.79 8.08
N LEU A 320 -6.04 7.90 8.86
CA LEU A 320 -6.75 6.85 9.61
C LEU A 320 -7.88 7.41 10.49
N ILE A 321 -7.78 8.66 10.93
CA ILE A 321 -8.83 9.36 11.72
C ILE A 321 -10.12 9.53 10.89
N HIS A 322 -10.03 9.63 9.57
CA HIS A 322 -11.20 9.80 8.69
C HIS A 322 -11.78 8.47 8.17
N ILE A 323 -11.10 7.34 8.39
CA ILE A 323 -11.61 6.01 8.03
C ILE A 323 -12.64 5.52 9.04
N SER A 324 -12.64 6.04 10.26
CA SER A 324 -13.53 5.65 11.36
C SER A 324 -14.85 6.43 11.43
N GLU A 325 -15.06 7.45 10.58
CA GLU A 325 -16.34 8.15 10.51
C GLU A 325 -17.13 7.65 9.28
N PRO A 326 -18.21 6.86 9.49
CA PRO A 326 -19.14 6.55 8.41
C PRO A 326 -19.87 7.84 8.00
N THR A 327 -19.67 8.26 6.76
CA THR A 327 -20.50 9.29 6.11
C THR A 327 -21.86 8.74 5.75
#